data_b1253b3b08c4070a8f4ffe5722559938
#
_entry.id   b1253b3b08c4070a8f4ffe5722559938
#
_cell.length_a   1.000
_cell.length_b   1.000
_cell.length_c   1.000
_cell.angle_alpha   90.00
_cell.angle_beta   90.00
_cell.angle_gamma   90.00
#
_symmetry.space_group_name_H-M   'P 1'
#
loop_
_entity.id
_entity.type
_entity.pdbx_description
1 polymer ?
#
loop_
_entity_poly.entity_id
_entity_poly.type
_entity_poly.pdbx_seq_one_letter_code
_entity_poly.pdbx_strand_id
1 'polypeptide(L)'
;MKKSEIFDILVNKVCEVCEVRIDTLINGSRLQSVVDARVLSVQYLRRIGLTNDDIALIVMRKIKGDMTWCPPIPEVKAKAKGVQRMFDSYSQRCLDSYAFCIMSSEIKDFCREQYKDIYLSWMKQLPTK
;
A
#
# COMPACT_ATOMS: atom_id res chain seq x y z
N MET A 1 3.00 -14.37 9.51
CA MET A 1 1.81 -13.81 8.84
C MET A 1 2.05 -13.77 7.34
N LYS A 2 1.07 -14.22 6.55
CA LYS A 2 1.20 -14.22 5.08
C LYS A 2 1.13 -12.81 4.51
N LYS A 3 1.78 -12.58 3.38
CA LYS A 3 1.78 -11.26 2.72
C LYS A 3 0.37 -10.79 2.35
N SER A 4 -0.51 -11.71 1.92
CA SER A 4 -1.90 -11.39 1.61
C SER A 4 -2.69 -10.95 2.86
N GLU A 5 -2.39 -11.52 4.02
CA GLU A 5 -2.99 -11.10 5.29
C GLU A 5 -2.53 -9.70 5.70
N ILE A 6 -1.24 -9.42 5.56
CA ILE A 6 -0.67 -8.09 5.81
C ILE A 6 -1.34 -7.06 4.88
N PHE A 7 -1.47 -7.40 3.60
CA PHE A 7 -2.15 -6.56 2.62
C PHE A 7 -3.57 -6.24 3.07
N ASP A 8 -4.35 -7.26 3.42
CA ASP A 8 -5.76 -7.08 3.79
C ASP A 8 -5.91 -6.22 5.04
N ILE A 9 -5.13 -6.48 6.08
CA ILE A 9 -5.20 -5.71 7.33
C ILE A 9 -4.85 -4.24 7.09
N LEU A 10 -3.76 -3.99 6.39
CA LEU A 10 -3.30 -2.62 6.14
C LEU A 10 -4.23 -1.87 5.20
N VAL A 11 -4.62 -2.48 4.09
CA VAL A 11 -5.47 -1.83 3.10
C VAL A 11 -6.86 -1.53 3.66
N ASN A 12 -7.41 -2.43 4.50
CA ASN A 12 -8.67 -2.16 5.19
C ASN A 12 -8.55 -0.93 6.11
N LYS A 13 -7.43 -0.80 6.81
CA LYS A 13 -7.19 0.38 7.65
C LYS A 13 -7.07 1.66 6.82
N VAL A 14 -6.36 1.61 5.71
CA VAL A 14 -6.25 2.76 4.80
C VAL A 14 -7.62 3.17 4.27
N CYS A 15 -8.44 2.20 3.86
CA CYS A 15 -9.79 2.46 3.38
C CYS A 15 -10.68 3.11 4.45
N GLU A 16 -10.55 2.67 5.70
CA GLU A 16 -11.24 3.27 6.84
C GLU A 16 -10.82 4.73 7.03
N VAL A 17 -9.52 4.99 7.08
CA VAL A 17 -8.98 6.34 7.30
C VAL A 17 -9.35 7.30 6.15
N CYS A 18 -9.27 6.82 4.92
CA CYS A 18 -9.55 7.62 3.73
C CYS A 18 -11.03 7.64 3.34
N GLU A 19 -11.88 6.89 4.03
CA GLU A 19 -13.32 6.79 3.76
C GLU A 19 -13.61 6.34 2.33
N VAL A 20 -12.88 5.33 1.84
CA VAL A 20 -13.08 4.74 0.53
C VAL A 20 -13.38 3.24 0.66
N ARG A 21 -14.08 2.68 -0.35
CA ARG A 21 -14.38 1.26 -0.38
C ARG A 21 -13.21 0.49 -0.96
N ILE A 22 -12.96 -0.71 -0.43
CA ILE A 22 -11.84 -1.55 -0.87
C ILE A 22 -11.99 -1.98 -2.33
N ASP A 23 -13.20 -2.31 -2.77
CA ASP A 23 -13.45 -2.69 -4.17
C ASP A 23 -13.18 -1.52 -5.12
N THR A 24 -13.55 -0.30 -4.75
CA THR A 24 -13.26 0.91 -5.51
C THR A 24 -11.75 1.16 -5.59
N LEU A 25 -11.05 0.96 -4.47
CA LEU A 25 -9.60 1.12 -4.42
C LEU A 25 -8.89 0.16 -5.38
N ILE A 26 -9.33 -1.10 -5.41
CA ILE A 26 -8.69 -2.15 -6.21
C ILE A 26 -9.03 -1.99 -7.71
N ASN A 27 -10.25 -1.56 -8.04
CA ASN A 27 -10.77 -1.55 -9.41
C ASN A 27 -10.41 -0.31 -10.26
N GLY A 28 -9.51 0.52 -9.82
CA GLY A 28 -8.90 1.51 -10.70
C GLY A 28 -9.59 2.87 -10.78
N SER A 29 -10.45 3.23 -9.85
CA SER A 29 -11.02 4.58 -9.77
C SER A 29 -9.92 5.65 -9.75
N ARG A 30 -10.15 6.78 -10.42
CA ARG A 30 -9.22 7.92 -10.48
C ARG A 30 -9.64 9.09 -9.59
N LEU A 31 -10.65 8.93 -8.75
CA LEU A 31 -11.03 9.94 -7.77
C LEU A 31 -9.83 10.21 -6.84
N GLN A 32 -9.63 11.48 -6.50
CA GLN A 32 -8.46 11.90 -5.72
C GLN A 32 -8.35 11.16 -4.39
N SER A 33 -9.46 10.99 -3.67
CA SER A 33 -9.47 10.25 -2.40
C SER A 33 -9.03 8.79 -2.55
N VAL A 34 -9.43 8.14 -3.66
CA VAL A 34 -9.08 6.76 -3.95
C VAL A 34 -7.61 6.65 -4.36
N VAL A 35 -7.12 7.60 -5.16
CA VAL A 35 -5.71 7.65 -5.55
C VAL A 35 -4.83 7.86 -4.32
N ASP A 36 -5.21 8.75 -3.41
CA ASP A 36 -4.50 8.98 -2.15
C ASP A 36 -4.45 7.71 -1.31
N ALA A 37 -5.56 6.99 -1.21
CA ALA A 37 -5.62 5.72 -0.48
C ALA A 37 -4.67 4.67 -1.08
N ARG A 38 -4.57 4.60 -2.42
CA ARG A 38 -3.62 3.69 -3.08
C ARG A 38 -2.18 4.06 -2.77
N VAL A 39 -1.83 5.34 -2.85
CA VAL A 39 -0.48 5.83 -2.56
C VAL A 39 -0.10 5.49 -1.12
N LEU A 40 -0.99 5.75 -0.17
CA LEU A 40 -0.76 5.41 1.25
C LEU A 40 -0.62 3.90 1.47
N SER A 41 -1.47 3.10 0.83
CA SER A 41 -1.40 1.64 0.91
C SER A 41 -0.05 1.13 0.41
N VAL A 42 0.38 1.58 -0.76
CA VAL A 42 1.67 1.18 -1.35
C VAL A 42 2.83 1.63 -0.46
N GLN A 43 2.80 2.86 0.02
CA GLN A 43 3.86 3.40 0.86
C GLN A 43 4.12 2.53 2.09
N TYR A 44 3.05 2.18 2.82
CA TYR A 44 3.20 1.43 4.06
C TYR A 44 3.33 -0.07 3.86
N LEU A 45 2.73 -0.65 2.83
CA LEU A 45 3.00 -2.05 2.46
C LEU A 45 4.47 -2.25 2.11
N ARG A 46 5.06 -1.33 1.35
CA ARG A 46 6.48 -1.38 1.01
C ARG A 46 7.36 -1.25 2.25
N ARG A 47 7.04 -0.35 3.15
CA ARG A 47 7.80 -0.14 4.39
C ARG A 47 7.72 -1.33 5.34
N ILE A 48 6.61 -2.06 5.33
CA ILE A 48 6.44 -3.27 6.15
C ILE A 48 7.22 -4.45 5.56
N GLY A 49 7.53 -4.42 4.27
CA GLY A 49 8.40 -5.43 3.65
C GLY A 49 7.84 -6.10 2.41
N LEU A 50 6.65 -5.72 1.92
CA LEU A 50 6.16 -6.22 0.64
C LEU A 50 6.90 -5.53 -0.50
N THR A 51 7.24 -6.31 -1.54
CA THR A 51 7.85 -5.77 -2.74
C THR A 51 6.78 -5.26 -3.71
N ASN A 52 7.21 -4.50 -4.73
CA ASN A 52 6.30 -4.09 -5.81
C ASN A 52 5.63 -5.30 -6.47
N ASP A 53 6.40 -6.37 -6.70
CA ASP A 53 5.89 -7.60 -7.30
C ASP A 53 4.85 -8.28 -6.38
N ASP A 54 5.10 -8.31 -5.08
CA ASP A 54 4.15 -8.86 -4.11
C ASP A 54 2.81 -8.12 -4.15
N ILE A 55 2.87 -6.80 -4.12
CA ILE A 55 1.67 -5.94 -4.14
C ILE A 55 0.92 -6.12 -5.47
N ALA A 56 1.66 -6.09 -6.59
CA ALA A 56 1.08 -6.27 -7.92
C ALA A 56 0.36 -7.61 -8.04
N LEU A 57 1.00 -8.69 -7.59
CA LEU A 57 0.45 -10.04 -7.64
C LEU A 57 -0.84 -10.15 -6.81
N ILE A 58 -0.83 -9.63 -5.59
CA ILE A 58 -2.01 -9.69 -4.71
C ILE A 58 -3.18 -8.92 -5.34
N VAL A 59 -2.93 -7.73 -5.86
CA VAL A 59 -3.98 -6.91 -6.50
C VAL A 59 -4.54 -7.63 -7.74
N MET A 60 -3.69 -8.17 -8.59
CA MET A 60 -4.12 -8.90 -9.79
C MET A 60 -4.97 -10.11 -9.44
N ARG A 61 -4.59 -10.87 -8.41
CA ARG A 61 -5.35 -12.01 -7.92
C ARG A 61 -6.71 -11.60 -7.36
N LYS A 62 -6.77 -10.49 -6.64
CA LYS A 62 -8.05 -9.96 -6.10
C LYS A 62 -8.98 -9.52 -7.22
N ILE A 63 -8.48 -8.86 -8.23
CA ILE A 63 -9.27 -8.45 -9.40
C ILE A 63 -9.81 -9.69 -10.14
N LYS A 64 -8.98 -10.71 -10.30
CA LYS A 64 -9.36 -11.99 -10.92
C LYS A 64 -10.37 -12.75 -10.07
N GLY A 65 -10.34 -12.58 -8.75
CA GLY A 65 -11.15 -13.36 -7.83
C GLY A 65 -10.58 -14.76 -7.56
N ASP A 66 -9.29 -14.97 -7.81
CA ASP A 66 -8.62 -16.26 -7.62
C ASP A 66 -7.22 -16.01 -7.03
N MET A 67 -7.09 -16.27 -5.74
CA MET A 67 -5.85 -16.04 -5.00
C MET A 67 -4.78 -17.10 -5.29
N THR A 68 -5.09 -18.12 -6.08
CA THR A 68 -4.12 -19.15 -6.51
C THR A 68 -3.64 -18.92 -7.94
N TRP A 69 -4.24 -17.99 -8.65
CA TRP A 69 -3.87 -17.70 -10.04
C TRP A 69 -2.43 -17.18 -10.14
N CYS A 70 -1.70 -17.73 -11.12
CA CYS A 70 -0.34 -17.28 -11.44
C CYS A 70 -0.38 -16.47 -12.74
N PRO A 71 -0.47 -15.13 -12.66
CA PRO A 71 -0.50 -14.31 -13.87
C PRO A 71 0.85 -14.37 -14.61
N PRO A 72 0.85 -14.07 -15.92
CA PRO A 72 2.10 -14.00 -16.67
C PRO A 72 3.09 -13.00 -16.07
N ILE A 73 4.36 -13.36 -16.00
CA ILE A 73 5.41 -12.53 -15.42
C ILE A 73 5.46 -11.13 -16.02
N PRO A 74 5.38 -10.95 -17.36
CA PRO A 74 5.37 -9.59 -17.93
C PRO A 74 4.22 -8.71 -17.44
N GLU A 75 3.06 -9.28 -17.19
CA GLU A 75 1.89 -8.54 -16.65
C GLU A 75 2.14 -8.12 -15.21
N VAL A 76 2.73 -9.00 -14.40
CA VAL A 76 3.11 -8.68 -13.01
C VAL A 76 4.12 -7.53 -13.00
N LYS A 77 5.12 -7.59 -13.86
CA LYS A 77 6.15 -6.55 -13.96
C LYS A 77 5.59 -5.21 -14.41
N ALA A 78 4.65 -5.22 -15.35
CA ALA A 78 3.96 -3.99 -15.78
C ALA A 78 3.16 -3.36 -14.64
N LYS A 79 2.43 -4.16 -13.88
CA LYS A 79 1.68 -3.70 -12.70
C LYS A 79 2.63 -3.18 -11.62
N ALA A 80 3.75 -3.86 -11.39
CA ALA A 80 4.75 -3.48 -10.40
C ALA A 80 5.38 -2.11 -10.70
N LYS A 81 5.53 -1.75 -11.97
CA LYS A 81 5.98 -0.39 -12.35
C LYS A 81 5.00 0.67 -11.89
N GLY A 82 3.70 0.40 -11.99
CA GLY A 82 2.65 1.29 -11.46
C GLY A 82 2.73 1.43 -9.94
N VAL A 83 3.00 0.33 -9.25
CA VAL A 83 3.20 0.33 -7.79
C VAL A 83 4.39 1.22 -7.43
N GLN A 84 5.50 1.12 -8.15
CA GLN A 84 6.68 1.96 -7.91
C GLN A 84 6.36 3.45 -8.11
N ARG A 85 5.60 3.79 -9.15
CA ARG A 85 5.20 5.19 -9.37
C ARG A 85 4.36 5.74 -8.22
N MET A 86 3.45 4.93 -7.67
CA MET A 86 2.66 5.32 -6.50
C MET A 86 3.55 5.54 -5.27
N PHE A 87 4.50 4.63 -5.05
CA PHE A 87 5.47 4.77 -3.96
C PHE A 87 6.25 6.08 -4.07
N ASP A 88 6.74 6.40 -5.26
CA ASP A 88 7.54 7.59 -5.51
C ASP A 88 6.72 8.90 -5.36
N SER A 89 5.41 8.85 -5.59
CA SER A 89 4.55 10.04 -5.51
C SER A 89 4.17 10.43 -4.08
N TYR A 90 4.46 9.60 -3.10
CA TYR A 90 4.09 9.83 -1.70
C TYR A 90 4.64 11.15 -1.15
N SER A 91 5.93 11.41 -1.35
CA SER A 91 6.57 12.62 -0.82
C SER A 91 5.95 13.89 -1.39
N GLN A 92 5.64 13.90 -2.68
CA GLN A 92 5.01 15.06 -3.32
C GLN A 92 3.62 15.31 -2.74
N ARG A 93 2.85 14.26 -2.51
CA ARG A 93 1.51 14.40 -1.89
C ARG A 93 1.58 14.95 -0.48
N CYS A 94 2.59 14.56 0.29
CA CYS A 94 2.83 15.11 1.63
C CYS A 94 3.15 16.60 1.58
N LEU A 95 3.85 17.05 0.55
CA LEU A 95 4.13 18.48 0.36
C LEU A 95 2.89 19.27 -0.06
N ASP A 96 2.02 18.65 -0.84
CA ASP A 96 0.86 19.32 -1.43
C ASP A 96 -0.38 19.34 -0.54
N SER A 97 -0.48 18.41 0.43
CA SER A 97 -1.73 18.25 1.19
C SER A 97 -1.48 17.94 2.66
N TYR A 98 -1.91 18.86 3.52
CA TYR A 98 -1.90 18.66 4.97
C TYR A 98 -2.82 17.49 5.39
N ALA A 99 -3.99 17.38 4.76
CA ALA A 99 -4.91 16.28 5.04
C ALA A 99 -4.28 14.92 4.74
N PHE A 100 -3.53 14.82 3.65
CA PHE A 100 -2.80 13.61 3.30
C PHE A 100 -1.75 13.26 4.38
N CYS A 101 -1.06 14.27 4.91
CA CYS A 101 -0.08 14.06 5.99
C CYS A 101 -0.74 13.52 7.26
N ILE A 102 -1.94 14.02 7.61
CA ILE A 102 -2.68 13.54 8.78
C ILE A 102 -3.08 12.07 8.58
N MET A 103 -3.63 11.72 7.42
CA MET A 103 -4.00 10.34 7.10
C MET A 103 -2.78 9.42 7.14
N SER A 104 -1.66 9.88 6.59
CA SER A 104 -0.40 9.14 6.62
C SER A 104 0.07 8.88 8.06
N SER A 105 -0.02 9.88 8.93
CA SER A 105 0.35 9.74 10.34
C SER A 105 -0.50 8.69 11.06
N GLU A 106 -1.83 8.68 10.82
CA GLU A 106 -2.73 7.69 11.41
C GLU A 106 -2.38 6.27 10.97
N ILE A 107 -2.07 6.09 9.69
CA ILE A 107 -1.68 4.79 9.14
C ILE A 107 -0.32 4.36 9.70
N LYS A 108 0.61 5.29 9.83
CA LYS A 108 1.91 5.03 10.45
C LYS A 108 1.76 4.53 11.89
N ASP A 109 0.91 5.17 12.68
CA ASP A 109 0.67 4.77 14.06
C ASP A 109 0.03 3.39 14.13
N PHE A 110 -0.91 3.09 13.24
CA PHE A 110 -1.50 1.77 13.11
C PHE A 110 -0.43 0.70 12.80
N CYS A 111 0.48 0.98 11.86
CA CYS A 111 1.57 0.06 11.53
C CYS A 111 2.49 -0.17 12.71
N ARG A 112 2.78 0.87 13.49
CA ARG A 112 3.61 0.76 14.70
C ARG A 112 3.00 -0.18 15.73
N GLU A 113 1.69 -0.12 15.92
CA GLU A 113 0.98 -0.97 16.87
C GLU A 113 0.78 -2.39 16.34
N GLN A 114 0.30 -2.51 15.10
CA GLN A 114 -0.10 -3.80 14.52
C GLN A 114 1.11 -4.66 14.14
N TYR A 115 2.20 -4.04 13.70
CA TYR A 115 3.39 -4.73 13.19
C TYR A 115 4.63 -4.29 13.95
N LYS A 116 4.55 -4.26 15.28
CA LYS A 116 5.59 -3.71 16.15
C LYS A 116 6.99 -4.23 15.81
N ASP A 117 7.17 -5.53 15.67
CA ASP A 117 8.48 -6.12 15.41
C ASP A 117 9.00 -5.76 14.02
N ILE A 118 8.14 -5.79 13.03
CA ILE A 118 8.48 -5.42 11.65
C ILE A 118 8.76 -3.92 11.58
N TYR A 119 7.96 -3.11 12.24
CA TYR A 119 8.15 -1.66 12.31
C TYR A 119 9.49 -1.29 12.93
N LEU A 120 9.86 -1.93 14.04
CA LEU A 120 11.15 -1.69 14.69
C LEU A 120 12.32 -2.08 13.79
N SER A 121 12.20 -3.20 13.07
CA SER A 121 13.20 -3.62 12.09
C SER A 121 13.33 -2.58 10.96
N TRP A 122 12.22 -2.08 10.46
CA TRP A 122 12.22 -1.02 9.45
C TRP A 122 12.88 0.26 9.96
N MET A 123 12.58 0.68 11.18
CA MET A 123 13.20 1.88 11.77
C MET A 123 14.72 1.76 11.88
N LYS A 124 15.22 0.56 12.17
CA LYS A 124 16.68 0.30 12.24
C LYS A 124 17.36 0.41 10.87
N GLN A 125 16.61 0.20 9.78
CA GLN A 125 17.14 0.28 8.41
C GLN A 125 17.15 1.70 7.86
N LEU A 126 16.48 2.64 8.53
CA LEU A 126 16.47 4.02 8.09
C LEU A 126 17.84 4.65 8.34
N PRO A 127 18.36 5.47 7.40
CA PRO A 127 19.64 6.14 7.63
C PRO A 127 19.53 7.08 8.82
N THR A 128 20.47 6.92 9.75
CA THR A 128 20.63 7.84 10.87
C THR A 128 21.51 8.99 10.43
N LYS A 129 21.02 10.17 10.63
CA LYS A 129 21.82 11.36 10.37
C LYS A 129 22.53 11.80 11.65
#